data_849806f1ebb8a0454a0d864b9460a41b
#
_entry.id   849806f1ebb8a0454a0d864b9460a41b
#
_cell.length_a   1.000
_cell.length_b   1.000
_cell.length_c   1.000
_cell.angle_alpha   90.00
_cell.angle_beta   90.00
_cell.angle_gamma   90.00
#
_symmetry.space_group_name_H-M   'P 1'
#
loop_
_entity.id
_entity.type
_entity.pdbx_description
1 polymer ?
#
loop_
_entity_poly.entity_id
_entity_poly.type
_entity_poly.pdbx_seq_one_letter_code
_entity_poly.pdbx_strand_id
1 'polypeptide(L)'
;RHASHPMATRRTDEAFLEELTHLLITTGVSSLTIGEMAQRMRCSRRRLYEIAETKEELFVHVCRNVLEANLEKGYAAARRAPDAARAISAYMHATLNATGLSKAALTDLDAIETGRKVFDDYQLARVRGLESMIEEGVRQGLMAPHNPRLVSEAILGAAHRLRNQQFLQQTGMKIGDAFSEFYELILNGLLVRPSAPTP
;
A
#
# COMPACT_ATOMS: atom_id res chain seq x y z
N ARG A 1 -39.30 26.23 -30.08
CA ARG A 1 -38.60 26.05 -28.79
C ARG A 1 -37.63 24.89 -28.99
N HIS A 2 -36.36 25.20 -29.32
CA HIS A 2 -35.29 24.21 -29.36
C HIS A 2 -34.88 23.87 -27.94
N ALA A 3 -35.13 22.65 -27.49
CA ALA A 3 -34.54 22.12 -26.27
C ALA A 3 -33.08 21.78 -26.57
N SER A 4 -32.17 22.58 -26.02
CA SER A 4 -30.75 22.28 -25.99
C SER A 4 -30.54 21.06 -25.10
N HIS A 5 -30.16 19.92 -25.69
CA HIS A 5 -29.65 18.78 -24.93
C HIS A 5 -28.31 19.21 -24.27
N PRO A 6 -28.13 19.01 -22.99
CA PRO A 6 -26.84 19.23 -22.38
C PRO A 6 -25.85 18.24 -23.01
N MET A 7 -24.81 18.75 -23.65
CA MET A 7 -23.66 17.96 -24.10
C MET A 7 -23.08 17.27 -22.85
N ALA A 8 -23.21 15.94 -22.77
CA ALA A 8 -22.54 15.16 -21.76
C ALA A 8 -21.04 15.45 -21.86
N THR A 9 -20.48 16.06 -20.81
CA THR A 9 -19.06 16.36 -20.70
C THR A 9 -18.30 15.06 -20.90
N ARG A 10 -17.48 14.98 -21.94
CA ARG A 10 -16.70 13.79 -22.28
C ARG A 10 -15.78 13.50 -21.09
N ARG A 11 -15.97 12.37 -20.44
CA ARG A 11 -15.13 11.90 -19.32
C ARG A 11 -13.67 11.86 -19.78
N THR A 12 -12.75 12.47 -19.00
CA THR A 12 -11.32 12.43 -19.25
C THR A 12 -10.77 11.01 -19.12
N ASP A 13 -9.64 10.72 -19.75
CA ASP A 13 -8.98 9.41 -19.61
C ASP A 13 -8.53 9.16 -18.16
N GLU A 14 -8.10 10.22 -17.47
CA GLU A 14 -7.74 10.18 -16.05
C GLU A 14 -8.94 9.76 -15.17
N ALA A 15 -10.08 10.43 -15.30
CA ALA A 15 -11.31 10.09 -14.59
C ALA A 15 -11.78 8.66 -14.91
N PHE A 16 -11.59 8.21 -16.16
CA PHE A 16 -11.91 6.83 -16.53
C PHE A 16 -10.99 5.83 -15.80
N LEU A 17 -9.69 6.08 -15.76
CA LEU A 17 -8.74 5.21 -15.08
C LEU A 17 -8.95 5.20 -13.56
N GLU A 18 -9.32 6.33 -12.96
CA GLU A 18 -9.69 6.39 -11.53
C GLU A 18 -10.92 5.55 -11.21
N GLU A 19 -11.98 5.66 -12.02
CA GLU A 19 -13.19 4.85 -11.83
C GLU A 19 -12.91 3.36 -12.03
N LEU A 20 -12.13 2.99 -13.06
CA LEU A 20 -11.73 1.61 -13.32
C LEU A 20 -10.89 1.05 -12.17
N THR A 21 -9.95 1.85 -11.68
CA THR A 21 -9.13 1.52 -10.52
C THR A 21 -10.02 1.25 -9.31
N HIS A 22 -10.92 2.17 -8.99
CA HIS A 22 -11.85 2.02 -7.86
C HIS A 22 -12.70 0.76 -7.96
N LEU A 23 -13.25 0.47 -9.15
CA LEU A 23 -14.03 -0.72 -9.40
C LEU A 23 -13.22 -1.99 -9.09
N LEU A 24 -12.03 -2.11 -9.67
CA LEU A 24 -11.22 -3.33 -9.59
C LEU A 24 -10.59 -3.55 -8.20
N ILE A 25 -10.12 -2.51 -7.54
CA ILE A 25 -9.55 -2.63 -6.19
C ILE A 25 -10.61 -2.93 -5.12
N THR A 26 -11.86 -2.55 -5.37
CA THR A 26 -12.97 -2.77 -4.44
C THR A 26 -13.60 -4.15 -4.64
N THR A 27 -13.83 -4.54 -5.90
CA THR A 27 -14.60 -5.73 -6.24
C THR A 27 -13.71 -6.95 -6.52
N GLY A 28 -12.46 -6.75 -6.93
CA GLY A 28 -11.63 -7.78 -7.55
C GLY A 28 -12.01 -7.99 -9.02
N VAL A 29 -11.46 -9.04 -9.62
CA VAL A 29 -11.67 -9.36 -11.04
C VAL A 29 -12.40 -10.68 -11.27
N SER A 30 -12.31 -11.64 -10.34
CA SER A 30 -12.87 -12.99 -10.52
C SER A 30 -14.40 -12.98 -10.71
N SER A 31 -15.09 -12.08 -10.02
CA SER A 31 -16.55 -11.93 -10.08
C SER A 31 -17.05 -11.11 -11.26
N LEU A 32 -16.16 -10.57 -12.11
CA LEU A 32 -16.50 -9.67 -13.21
C LEU A 32 -16.15 -10.27 -14.56
N THR A 33 -17.06 -10.14 -15.52
CA THR A 33 -16.79 -10.30 -16.95
C THR A 33 -16.38 -8.96 -17.57
N ILE A 34 -15.71 -8.99 -18.72
CA ILE A 34 -15.41 -7.77 -19.50
C ILE A 34 -16.70 -7.02 -19.86
N GLY A 35 -17.77 -7.75 -20.14
CA GLY A 35 -19.09 -7.15 -20.44
C GLY A 35 -19.66 -6.37 -19.26
N GLU A 36 -19.61 -6.94 -18.06
CA GLU A 36 -20.06 -6.28 -16.82
C GLU A 36 -19.17 -5.09 -16.46
N MET A 37 -17.85 -5.21 -16.63
CA MET A 37 -16.96 -4.07 -16.46
C MET A 37 -17.31 -2.92 -17.43
N ALA A 38 -17.46 -3.23 -18.71
CA ALA A 38 -17.84 -2.24 -19.72
C ALA A 38 -19.17 -1.56 -19.38
N GLN A 39 -20.16 -2.32 -18.92
CA GLN A 39 -21.45 -1.80 -18.50
C GLN A 39 -21.33 -0.88 -17.28
N ARG A 40 -20.62 -1.30 -16.22
CA ARG A 40 -20.41 -0.49 -15.00
C ARG A 40 -19.63 0.78 -15.29
N MET A 41 -18.62 0.66 -16.17
CA MET A 41 -17.77 1.77 -16.60
C MET A 41 -18.42 2.65 -17.67
N ARG A 42 -19.61 2.29 -18.17
CA ARG A 42 -20.29 3.00 -19.27
C ARG A 42 -19.37 3.23 -20.47
N CYS A 43 -18.66 2.18 -20.87
CA CYS A 43 -17.73 2.21 -22.00
C CYS A 43 -17.90 0.99 -22.91
N SER A 44 -17.22 0.97 -24.04
CA SER A 44 -17.15 -0.21 -24.91
C SER A 44 -16.15 -1.23 -24.37
N ARG A 45 -16.36 -2.52 -24.66
CA ARG A 45 -15.36 -3.58 -24.38
C ARG A 45 -14.01 -3.28 -25.04
N ARG A 46 -14.04 -2.69 -26.25
CA ARG A 46 -12.84 -2.28 -26.99
C ARG A 46 -11.98 -1.34 -26.14
N ARG A 47 -12.57 -0.37 -25.44
CA ARG A 47 -11.81 0.56 -24.59
C ARG A 47 -11.06 -0.12 -23.47
N LEU A 48 -11.62 -1.20 -22.91
CA LEU A 48 -10.93 -2.01 -21.89
C LEU A 48 -9.76 -2.81 -22.52
N TYR A 49 -10.01 -3.40 -23.69
CA TYR A 49 -8.98 -4.13 -24.44
C TYR A 49 -7.85 -3.24 -24.99
N GLU A 50 -8.05 -1.94 -25.12
CA GLU A 50 -7.00 -0.98 -25.44
C GLU A 50 -5.97 -0.80 -24.31
N ILE A 51 -6.33 -1.19 -23.06
CA ILE A 51 -5.44 -1.11 -21.89
C ILE A 51 -4.70 -2.45 -21.65
N ALA A 52 -5.39 -3.58 -21.82
CA ALA A 52 -4.81 -4.91 -21.62
C ALA A 52 -5.57 -5.95 -22.46
N GLU A 53 -4.91 -7.04 -22.84
CA GLU A 53 -5.48 -8.09 -23.69
C GLU A 53 -6.50 -8.97 -22.97
N THR A 54 -6.35 -9.13 -21.64
CA THR A 54 -7.25 -9.92 -20.80
C THR A 54 -7.73 -9.11 -19.58
N LYS A 55 -8.82 -9.56 -18.97
CA LYS A 55 -9.31 -8.93 -17.74
C LYS A 55 -8.35 -9.12 -16.56
N GLU A 56 -7.64 -10.24 -16.52
CA GLU A 56 -6.63 -10.55 -15.52
C GLU A 56 -5.43 -9.61 -15.66
N GLU A 57 -4.93 -9.39 -16.87
CA GLU A 57 -3.86 -8.42 -17.14
C GLU A 57 -4.27 -7.01 -16.79
N LEU A 58 -5.50 -6.62 -17.16
CA LEU A 58 -6.07 -5.31 -16.79
C LEU A 58 -6.07 -5.12 -15.26
N PHE A 59 -6.54 -6.12 -14.54
CA PHE A 59 -6.59 -6.11 -13.08
C PHE A 59 -5.19 -6.03 -12.46
N VAL A 60 -4.25 -6.86 -12.91
CA VAL A 60 -2.86 -6.83 -12.42
C VAL A 60 -2.18 -5.51 -12.72
N HIS A 61 -2.43 -4.92 -13.90
CA HIS A 61 -1.92 -3.59 -14.25
C HIS A 61 -2.44 -2.51 -13.27
N VAL A 62 -3.73 -2.51 -13.00
CA VAL A 62 -4.35 -1.58 -12.04
C VAL A 62 -3.78 -1.77 -10.63
N CYS A 63 -3.69 -3.01 -10.16
CA CYS A 63 -3.11 -3.32 -8.84
C CYS A 63 -1.66 -2.85 -8.73
N ARG A 64 -0.84 -3.06 -9.75
CA ARG A 64 0.55 -2.59 -9.79
C ARG A 64 0.61 -1.08 -9.60
N ASN A 65 -0.16 -0.32 -10.37
CA ASN A 65 -0.18 1.14 -10.28
C ASN A 65 -0.58 1.63 -8.87
N VAL A 66 -1.56 0.97 -8.26
CA VAL A 66 -2.01 1.28 -6.88
C VAL A 66 -0.92 1.00 -5.87
N LEU A 67 -0.22 -0.14 -5.97
CA LEU A 67 0.85 -0.52 -5.06
C LEU A 67 2.08 0.39 -5.21
N GLU A 68 2.45 0.74 -6.45
CA GLU A 68 3.53 1.70 -6.74
C GLU A 68 3.19 3.10 -6.18
N ALA A 69 1.97 3.58 -6.39
CA ALA A 69 1.51 4.85 -5.83
C ALA A 69 1.49 4.85 -4.29
N ASN A 70 1.14 3.71 -3.68
CA ASN A 70 1.19 3.54 -2.23
C ASN A 70 2.64 3.64 -1.70
N LEU A 71 3.58 3.00 -2.38
CA LEU A 71 5.00 3.05 -2.03
C LEU A 71 5.55 4.49 -2.16
N GLU A 72 5.22 5.21 -3.23
CA GLU A 72 5.59 6.61 -3.42
C GLU A 72 5.03 7.53 -2.33
N LYS A 73 3.79 7.33 -1.90
CA LYS A 73 3.21 8.03 -0.75
C LYS A 73 4.02 7.81 0.52
N GLY A 74 4.48 6.56 0.74
CA GLY A 74 5.35 6.22 1.85
C GLY A 74 6.68 6.98 1.82
N TYR A 75 7.36 6.97 0.69
CA TYR A 75 8.60 7.72 0.52
C TYR A 75 8.39 9.24 0.64
N ALA A 76 7.32 9.77 0.08
CA ALA A 76 6.99 11.19 0.20
C ALA A 76 6.73 11.61 1.65
N ALA A 77 6.05 10.76 2.43
CA ALA A 77 5.84 10.98 3.86
C ALA A 77 7.16 10.97 4.64
N ALA A 78 8.03 9.98 4.36
CA ALA A 78 9.34 9.87 4.98
C ALA A 78 10.25 11.08 4.70
N ARG A 79 10.29 11.55 3.45
CA ARG A 79 11.11 12.71 3.05
C ARG A 79 10.74 14.02 3.75
N ARG A 80 9.50 14.14 4.28
CA ARG A 80 9.02 15.31 5.03
C ARG A 80 9.35 15.24 6.52
N ALA A 81 9.78 14.09 6.99
CA ALA A 81 10.08 13.88 8.40
C ALA A 81 11.41 14.56 8.80
N PRO A 82 11.51 15.09 10.03
CA PRO A 82 12.69 15.83 10.48
C PRO A 82 13.90 14.93 10.84
N ASP A 83 13.65 13.64 11.07
CA ASP A 83 14.68 12.66 11.44
C ASP A 83 14.30 11.25 10.98
N ALA A 84 15.28 10.32 11.03
CA ALA A 84 15.10 8.96 10.56
C ALA A 84 14.02 8.18 11.34
N ALA A 85 13.86 8.41 12.65
CA ALA A 85 12.83 7.71 13.44
C ALA A 85 11.42 8.11 13.00
N ARG A 86 11.20 9.42 12.81
CA ARG A 86 9.92 9.94 12.29
C ARG A 86 9.70 9.57 10.83
N ALA A 87 10.77 9.46 10.02
CA ALA A 87 10.69 8.99 8.64
C ALA A 87 10.18 7.55 8.56
N ILE A 88 10.69 6.64 9.39
CA ILE A 88 10.22 5.26 9.49
C ILE A 88 8.76 5.21 9.90
N SER A 89 8.37 5.93 10.94
CA SER A 89 6.98 6.00 11.39
C SER A 89 6.04 6.49 10.27
N ALA A 90 6.38 7.60 9.61
CA ALA A 90 5.60 8.15 8.52
C ALA A 90 5.48 7.20 7.32
N TYR A 91 6.59 6.56 6.92
CA TYR A 91 6.63 5.56 5.85
C TYR A 91 5.72 4.37 6.16
N MET A 92 5.83 3.84 7.37
CA MET A 92 5.05 2.70 7.80
C MET A 92 3.55 3.03 7.87
N HIS A 93 3.17 4.18 8.44
CA HIS A 93 1.78 4.62 8.43
C HIS A 93 1.21 4.73 7.02
N ALA A 94 1.96 5.30 6.09
CA ALA A 94 1.52 5.48 4.72
C ALA A 94 1.41 4.17 3.93
N THR A 95 2.30 3.19 4.20
CA THR A 95 2.37 1.95 3.40
C THR A 95 1.65 0.76 4.05
N LEU A 96 1.47 0.75 5.38
CA LEU A 96 0.87 -0.39 6.08
C LEU A 96 -0.64 -0.27 6.24
N ASN A 97 -1.19 0.94 6.37
CA ASN A 97 -2.60 1.13 6.70
C ASN A 97 -3.54 0.96 5.51
N ALA A 98 -3.06 1.00 4.28
CA ALA A 98 -3.89 0.69 3.12
C ALA A 98 -3.05 0.44 1.87
N THR A 99 -3.03 -0.79 1.40
CA THR A 99 -2.72 -1.03 -0.02
C THR A 99 -3.82 -0.46 -0.93
N GLY A 100 -4.96 -0.04 -0.37
CA GLY A 100 -6.15 0.34 -1.13
C GLY A 100 -6.91 -0.86 -1.71
N LEU A 101 -6.35 -2.07 -1.64
CA LEU A 101 -6.96 -3.28 -2.18
C LEU A 101 -7.92 -3.91 -1.15
N SER A 102 -9.13 -4.22 -1.57
CA SER A 102 -10.07 -5.00 -0.77
C SER A 102 -9.57 -6.43 -0.55
N LYS A 103 -10.20 -7.15 0.39
CA LYS A 103 -9.91 -8.58 0.59
C LYS A 103 -10.14 -9.39 -0.68
N ALA A 104 -11.19 -9.09 -1.44
CA ALA A 104 -11.50 -9.76 -2.71
C ALA A 104 -10.39 -9.51 -3.74
N ALA A 105 -9.95 -8.24 -3.89
CA ALA A 105 -8.86 -7.89 -4.79
C ALA A 105 -7.54 -8.55 -4.39
N LEU A 106 -7.21 -8.63 -3.10
CA LEU A 106 -6.01 -9.34 -2.63
C LEU A 106 -6.07 -10.84 -2.91
N THR A 107 -7.23 -11.46 -2.72
CA THR A 107 -7.45 -12.88 -3.03
C THR A 107 -7.27 -13.15 -4.53
N ASP A 108 -7.87 -12.30 -5.38
CA ASP A 108 -7.75 -12.43 -6.83
C ASP A 108 -6.32 -12.18 -7.32
N LEU A 109 -5.62 -11.20 -6.73
CA LEU A 109 -4.23 -10.90 -7.04
C LEU A 109 -3.31 -12.09 -6.72
N ASP A 110 -3.53 -12.75 -5.59
CA ASP A 110 -2.79 -13.95 -5.18
C ASP A 110 -3.09 -15.16 -6.08
N ALA A 111 -4.31 -15.28 -6.58
CA ALA A 111 -4.71 -16.36 -7.49
C ALA A 111 -4.07 -16.26 -8.89
N ILE A 112 -3.67 -15.07 -9.32
CA ILE A 112 -3.04 -14.80 -10.61
C ILE A 112 -1.51 -14.83 -10.44
N GLU A 113 -0.80 -15.67 -11.21
CA GLU A 113 0.67 -15.82 -11.08
C GLU A 113 1.42 -14.50 -11.22
N THR A 114 1.11 -13.72 -12.26
CA THR A 114 1.69 -12.39 -12.47
C THR A 114 1.29 -11.40 -11.37
N GLY A 115 0.12 -11.58 -10.78
CA GLY A 115 -0.38 -10.81 -9.64
C GLY A 115 0.41 -11.08 -8.37
N ARG A 116 0.67 -12.35 -8.04
CA ARG A 116 1.55 -12.72 -6.90
C ARG A 116 2.92 -12.08 -7.05
N LYS A 117 3.51 -12.19 -8.23
CA LYS A 117 4.82 -11.57 -8.49
C LYS A 117 4.80 -10.06 -8.25
N VAL A 118 3.78 -9.36 -8.72
CA VAL A 118 3.61 -7.91 -8.49
C VAL A 118 3.53 -7.59 -7.00
N PHE A 119 2.79 -8.39 -6.25
CA PHE A 119 2.66 -8.19 -4.80
C PHE A 119 3.96 -8.50 -4.05
N ASP A 120 4.67 -9.57 -4.43
CA ASP A 120 5.96 -9.94 -3.85
C ASP A 120 7.02 -8.86 -4.12
N ASP A 121 7.09 -8.35 -5.35
CA ASP A 121 8.00 -7.25 -5.73
C ASP A 121 7.69 -5.98 -4.91
N TYR A 122 6.42 -5.66 -4.68
CA TYR A 122 5.99 -4.57 -3.81
C TYR A 122 6.44 -4.77 -2.35
N GLN A 123 6.26 -5.98 -1.80
CA GLN A 123 6.69 -6.29 -0.44
C GLN A 123 8.21 -6.17 -0.30
N LEU A 124 8.96 -6.67 -1.28
CA LEU A 124 10.42 -6.55 -1.31
C LEU A 124 10.87 -5.08 -1.39
N ALA A 125 10.21 -4.26 -2.20
CA ALA A 125 10.48 -2.83 -2.28
C ALA A 125 10.23 -2.11 -0.94
N ARG A 126 9.17 -2.50 -0.21
CA ARG A 126 8.89 -1.98 1.14
C ARG A 126 10.00 -2.33 2.14
N VAL A 127 10.48 -3.58 2.11
CA VAL A 127 11.60 -4.00 2.96
C VAL A 127 12.84 -3.15 2.70
N ARG A 128 13.22 -3.01 1.43
CA ARG A 128 14.38 -2.19 1.02
C ARG A 128 14.25 -0.73 1.45
N GLY A 129 13.05 -0.16 1.37
CA GLY A 129 12.78 1.19 1.86
C GLY A 129 13.04 1.33 3.36
N LEU A 130 12.56 0.38 4.16
CA LEU A 130 12.82 0.35 5.60
C LEU A 130 14.30 0.14 5.93
N GLU A 131 14.98 -0.78 5.25
CA GLU A 131 16.42 -1.00 5.41
C GLU A 131 17.21 0.30 5.25
N SER A 132 16.96 1.01 4.15
CA SER A 132 17.64 2.29 3.88
C SER A 132 17.38 3.35 4.96
N MET A 133 16.17 3.43 5.49
CA MET A 133 15.82 4.38 6.56
C MET A 133 16.48 4.00 7.90
N ILE A 134 16.58 2.70 8.19
CA ILE A 134 17.26 2.20 9.40
C ILE A 134 18.77 2.43 9.31
N GLU A 135 19.39 2.16 8.17
CA GLU A 135 20.81 2.45 7.91
C GLU A 135 21.11 3.93 8.12
N GLU A 136 20.26 4.82 7.62
CA GLU A 136 20.37 6.25 7.83
C GLU A 136 20.23 6.62 9.31
N GLY A 137 19.30 6.02 10.04
CA GLY A 137 19.12 6.24 11.46
C GLY A 137 20.33 5.78 12.29
N VAL A 138 20.95 4.65 11.93
CA VAL A 138 22.22 4.17 12.54
C VAL A 138 23.35 5.13 12.23
N ARG A 139 23.48 5.58 10.99
CA ARG A 139 24.52 6.52 10.55
C ARG A 139 24.42 7.87 11.26
N GLN A 140 23.20 8.33 11.55
CA GLN A 140 22.94 9.55 12.32
C GLN A 140 23.13 9.37 13.83
N GLY A 141 23.38 8.16 14.33
CA GLY A 141 23.49 7.87 15.75
C GLY A 141 22.15 7.90 16.51
N LEU A 142 21.03 7.92 15.79
CA LEU A 142 19.68 7.91 16.35
C LEU A 142 19.18 6.50 16.68
N MET A 143 19.79 5.48 16.07
CA MET A 143 19.41 4.07 16.24
C MET A 143 20.61 3.23 16.63
N ALA A 144 20.37 2.20 17.42
CA ALA A 144 21.37 1.20 17.75
C ALA A 144 21.83 0.45 16.48
N PRO A 145 23.11 0.01 16.39
CA PRO A 145 23.68 -0.62 15.21
C PRO A 145 23.21 -2.08 15.05
N HIS A 146 21.91 -2.28 14.89
CA HIS A 146 21.32 -3.57 14.55
C HIS A 146 21.41 -3.80 13.04
N ASN A 147 21.31 -5.08 12.62
CA ASN A 147 21.25 -5.42 11.21
C ASN A 147 19.96 -4.85 10.60
N PRO A 148 20.02 -3.93 9.62
CA PRO A 148 18.85 -3.25 9.09
C PRO A 148 17.84 -4.23 8.43
N ARG A 149 18.34 -5.27 7.76
CA ARG A 149 17.49 -6.30 7.14
C ARG A 149 16.71 -7.09 8.19
N LEU A 150 17.37 -7.51 9.27
CA LEU A 150 16.69 -8.22 10.37
C LEU A 150 15.57 -7.36 10.97
N VAL A 151 15.88 -6.09 11.24
CA VAL A 151 14.88 -5.15 11.80
C VAL A 151 13.70 -4.95 10.84
N SER A 152 13.96 -4.77 9.55
CA SER A 152 12.92 -4.57 8.53
C SER A 152 12.03 -5.80 8.41
N GLU A 153 12.59 -7.00 8.38
CA GLU A 153 11.82 -8.26 8.33
C GLU A 153 10.99 -8.45 9.60
N ALA A 154 11.55 -8.15 10.78
CA ALA A 154 10.82 -8.22 12.04
C ALA A 154 9.61 -7.27 12.06
N ILE A 155 9.80 -6.04 11.58
CA ILE A 155 8.73 -5.04 11.48
C ILE A 155 7.62 -5.51 10.54
N LEU A 156 7.97 -6.01 9.35
CA LEU A 156 6.98 -6.47 8.38
C LEU A 156 6.27 -7.75 8.82
N GLY A 157 6.98 -8.67 9.44
CA GLY A 157 6.40 -9.89 10.01
C GLY A 157 5.40 -9.58 11.13
N ALA A 158 5.76 -8.68 12.05
CA ALA A 158 4.85 -8.21 13.08
C ALA A 158 3.64 -7.49 12.48
N ALA A 159 3.85 -6.60 11.52
CA ALA A 159 2.76 -5.89 10.84
C ALA A 159 1.76 -6.84 10.18
N HIS A 160 2.24 -7.93 9.58
CA HIS A 160 1.36 -8.97 9.05
C HIS A 160 0.51 -9.62 10.15
N ARG A 161 1.10 -9.93 11.29
CA ARG A 161 0.39 -10.54 12.43
C ARG A 161 -0.62 -9.59 13.07
N LEU A 162 -0.28 -8.30 13.22
CA LEU A 162 -1.16 -7.29 13.81
C LEU A 162 -2.43 -7.03 12.99
N ARG A 163 -2.46 -7.37 11.71
CA ARG A 163 -3.66 -7.30 10.86
C ARG A 163 -4.59 -8.50 11.01
N ASN A 164 -4.14 -9.55 11.69
CA ASN A 164 -4.93 -10.75 11.83
C ASN A 164 -6.16 -10.48 12.71
N GLN A 165 -7.35 -10.76 12.17
CA GLN A 165 -8.62 -10.48 12.85
C GLN A 165 -8.76 -11.22 14.18
N GLN A 166 -8.26 -12.45 14.24
CA GLN A 166 -8.27 -13.24 15.48
C GLN A 166 -7.38 -12.59 16.56
N PHE A 167 -6.20 -12.07 16.18
CA PHE A 167 -5.33 -11.33 17.11
C PHE A 167 -6.02 -10.08 17.64
N LEU A 168 -6.64 -9.28 16.79
CA LEU A 168 -7.35 -8.07 17.18
C LEU A 168 -8.55 -8.37 18.11
N GLN A 169 -9.28 -9.46 17.84
CA GLN A 169 -10.37 -9.92 18.71
C GLN A 169 -9.86 -10.37 20.07
N GLN A 170 -8.76 -11.13 20.13
CA GLN A 170 -8.18 -11.63 21.38
C GLN A 170 -7.62 -10.52 22.27
N THR A 171 -7.09 -9.47 21.67
CA THR A 171 -6.49 -8.32 22.39
C THR A 171 -7.49 -7.21 22.68
N GLY A 172 -8.64 -7.20 22.01
CA GLY A 172 -9.60 -6.10 22.07
C GLY A 172 -9.12 -4.81 21.40
N MET A 173 -7.99 -4.85 20.68
CA MET A 173 -7.39 -3.68 20.06
C MET A 173 -8.02 -3.38 18.70
N LYS A 174 -8.11 -2.08 18.37
CA LYS A 174 -8.33 -1.65 17.00
C LYS A 174 -6.99 -1.73 16.23
N ILE A 175 -7.06 -1.97 14.93
CA ILE A 175 -5.87 -2.11 14.08
C ILE A 175 -4.94 -0.90 14.16
N GLY A 176 -5.48 0.33 14.19
CA GLY A 176 -4.69 1.56 14.30
C GLY A 176 -3.95 1.66 15.64
N ASP A 177 -4.61 1.29 16.73
CA ASP A 177 -4.02 1.31 18.08
C ASP A 177 -2.89 0.28 18.19
N ALA A 178 -3.11 -0.93 17.67
CA ALA A 178 -2.10 -1.99 17.65
C ALA A 178 -0.84 -1.58 16.86
N PHE A 179 -1.00 -0.91 15.72
CA PHE A 179 0.13 -0.38 14.96
C PHE A 179 0.83 0.77 15.68
N SER A 180 0.10 1.70 16.27
CA SER A 180 0.69 2.82 17.00
C SER A 180 1.52 2.34 18.18
N GLU A 181 0.98 1.43 18.99
CA GLU A 181 1.68 0.85 20.13
C GLU A 181 2.92 0.03 19.70
N PHE A 182 2.79 -0.73 18.61
CA PHE A 182 3.91 -1.46 18.04
C PHE A 182 5.03 -0.54 17.56
N TYR A 183 4.71 0.57 16.90
CA TYR A 183 5.73 1.53 16.44
C TYR A 183 6.43 2.22 17.61
N GLU A 184 5.70 2.60 18.65
CA GLU A 184 6.29 3.13 19.87
C GLU A 184 7.27 2.11 20.48
N LEU A 185 6.89 0.84 20.55
CA LEU A 185 7.75 -0.22 21.05
C LEU A 185 9.03 -0.36 20.23
N ILE A 186 8.93 -0.42 18.90
CA ILE A 186 10.08 -0.57 18.00
C ILE A 186 10.98 0.67 18.04
N LEU A 187 10.42 1.86 17.95
CA LEU A 187 11.21 3.09 17.94
C LEU A 187 11.92 3.32 19.26
N ASN A 188 11.28 3.05 20.39
CA ASN A 188 11.88 3.18 21.70
C ASN A 188 12.95 2.11 21.95
N GLY A 189 12.82 0.91 21.37
CA GLY A 189 13.82 -0.15 21.45
C GLY A 189 15.01 0.06 20.48
N LEU A 190 14.82 0.80 19.40
CA LEU A 190 15.86 1.08 18.38
C LEU A 190 16.64 2.36 18.65
N LEU A 191 16.09 3.29 19.42
CA LEU A 191 16.75 4.55 19.72
C LEU A 191 17.92 4.37 20.70
N VAL A 192 19.01 5.04 20.42
CA VAL A 192 20.12 5.18 21.39
C VAL A 192 19.65 6.11 22.49
N ARG A 193 19.58 5.62 23.72
CA ARG A 193 19.29 6.47 24.88
C ARG A 193 20.42 7.47 25.07
N PRO A 194 20.17 8.79 25.22
CA PRO A 194 21.20 9.72 25.60
C PRO A 194 21.84 9.25 26.91
N SER A 195 23.18 9.19 26.96
CA SER A 195 23.88 8.90 28.21
C SER A 195 23.43 9.92 29.24
N ALA A 196 22.99 9.48 30.41
CA ALA A 196 22.73 10.39 31.52
C ALA A 196 23.94 11.27 31.73
N PRO A 197 23.80 12.59 31.95
CA PRO A 197 24.96 13.42 32.28
C PRO A 197 25.62 12.83 33.51
N THR A 198 26.93 12.55 33.42
CA THR A 198 27.72 12.08 34.53
C THR A 198 27.72 13.20 35.60
N PRO A 199 27.50 12.90 36.90
CA PRO A 199 27.40 13.90 37.94
C PRO A 199 28.70 14.64 38.16
#